data_2015b6fdb9542da1d3dba76175a667af
#
_entry.id   2015b6fdb9542da1d3dba76175a667af
#
_cell.length_a   1.000
_cell.length_b   1.000
_cell.length_c   1.000
_cell.angle_alpha   90.00
_cell.angle_beta   90.00
_cell.angle_gamma   90.00
#
_symmetry.space_group_name_H-M   'P 1'
#
loop_
_entity.id
_entity.type
_entity.pdbx_description
1 polymer ?
#
loop_
_entity_poly.entity_id
_entity_poly.type
_entity_poly.pdbx_seq_one_letter_code
_entity_poly.pdbx_strand_id
1 'polypeptide(L)'
;MPTYTPPLRDMQFVMHEVFKVTDEFKAMPQHAEVDVDTINAVIEEAGKFASEVIFPLNISGDTEGCTLDKVTHEVKTPTGFKEAYDKFVEGGWAALSCDAAYGGQGLPFVLNQCLYEMMNSANQAWTMYPGLSHGAYEALHAHGTDEQKALYLPKLTSGEWTGTMCLTEPHCGTDLGMLRTKAEPLADGTYKITGNKIFISAGEHAMAANIVHLVLARLPDAPKGSKGISLFVVPKFNVKADGSLGDRNHIYCSGLAHKMGIHGNATAQ
;
A
#
# COMPACT_ATOMS: atom_id res chain seq x y z
N MET A 1 -15.67 -26.53 -1.35
CA MET A 1 -14.69 -25.44 -1.07
C MET A 1 -15.49 -24.16 -0.89
N PRO A 2 -15.05 -23.23 -0.05
CA PRO A 2 -15.72 -21.93 0.04
C PRO A 2 -15.68 -21.24 -1.33
N THR A 3 -16.69 -20.44 -1.62
CA THR A 3 -16.79 -19.65 -2.85
C THR A 3 -16.93 -18.19 -2.47
N TYR A 4 -16.38 -17.31 -3.29
CA TYR A 4 -16.57 -15.88 -3.19
C TYR A 4 -17.36 -15.39 -4.41
N THR A 5 -18.43 -14.65 -4.15
CA THR A 5 -19.23 -13.99 -5.19
C THR A 5 -19.21 -12.50 -4.91
N PRO A 6 -18.67 -11.66 -5.82
CA PRO A 6 -18.68 -10.22 -5.66
C PRO A 6 -20.11 -9.66 -5.56
N PRO A 7 -20.39 -8.72 -4.64
CA PRO A 7 -21.75 -8.17 -4.45
C PRO A 7 -22.05 -7.06 -5.47
N LEU A 8 -21.90 -7.35 -6.77
CA LEU A 8 -21.99 -6.36 -7.85
C LEU A 8 -23.33 -5.62 -7.86
N ARG A 9 -24.45 -6.37 -7.71
CA ARG A 9 -25.78 -5.75 -7.71
C ARG A 9 -25.97 -4.79 -6.54
N ASP A 10 -25.46 -5.12 -5.36
CA ASP A 10 -25.58 -4.28 -4.17
C ASP A 10 -24.73 -3.00 -4.34
N MET A 11 -23.51 -3.11 -4.86
CA MET A 11 -22.67 -1.97 -5.17
C MET A 11 -23.32 -1.05 -6.23
N GLN A 12 -23.81 -1.63 -7.32
CA GLN A 12 -24.52 -0.88 -8.36
C GLN A 12 -25.79 -0.19 -7.81
N PHE A 13 -26.58 -0.88 -6.98
CA PHE A 13 -27.77 -0.31 -6.34
C PHE A 13 -27.39 0.91 -5.47
N VAL A 14 -26.38 0.76 -4.63
CA VAL A 14 -25.93 1.87 -3.75
C VAL A 14 -25.44 3.06 -4.58
N MET A 15 -24.65 2.80 -5.60
CA MET A 15 -24.08 3.88 -6.40
C MET A 15 -25.09 4.57 -7.31
N HIS A 16 -25.94 3.81 -8.00
CA HIS A 16 -26.82 4.38 -9.01
C HIS A 16 -28.20 4.79 -8.47
N GLU A 17 -28.78 4.01 -7.54
CA GLU A 17 -30.14 4.23 -7.07
C GLU A 17 -30.18 5.04 -5.77
N VAL A 18 -29.24 4.76 -4.82
CA VAL A 18 -29.22 5.45 -3.52
C VAL A 18 -28.49 6.79 -3.62
N PHE A 19 -27.20 6.76 -4.02
CA PHE A 19 -26.37 7.96 -4.04
C PHE A 19 -26.40 8.71 -5.38
N LYS A 20 -26.81 8.07 -6.47
CA LYS A 20 -26.83 8.66 -7.82
C LYS A 20 -25.50 9.33 -8.17
N VAL A 21 -24.40 8.60 -7.94
CA VAL A 21 -23.03 9.15 -7.97
C VAL A 21 -22.67 9.84 -9.30
N THR A 22 -23.26 9.44 -10.42
CA THR A 22 -23.06 10.09 -11.72
C THR A 22 -23.59 11.53 -11.74
N ASP A 23 -24.63 11.87 -10.97
CA ASP A 23 -25.12 13.24 -10.87
C ASP A 23 -24.13 14.09 -10.06
N GLU A 24 -23.54 13.53 -9.00
CA GLU A 24 -22.48 14.19 -8.24
C GLU A 24 -21.21 14.37 -9.09
N PHE A 25 -20.81 13.37 -9.89
CA PHE A 25 -19.64 13.45 -10.76
C PHE A 25 -19.74 14.53 -11.83
N LYS A 26 -20.94 14.79 -12.38
CA LYS A 26 -21.17 15.91 -13.30
C LYS A 26 -20.81 17.27 -12.71
N ALA A 27 -20.91 17.42 -11.38
CA ALA A 27 -20.52 18.63 -10.68
C ALA A 27 -19.01 18.73 -10.39
N MET A 28 -18.26 17.63 -10.63
CA MET A 28 -16.82 17.54 -10.40
C MET A 28 -16.09 17.54 -11.77
N PRO A 29 -15.43 18.63 -12.18
CA PRO A 29 -14.83 18.73 -13.51
C PRO A 29 -13.92 17.56 -13.89
N GLN A 30 -13.16 17.03 -12.92
CA GLN A 30 -12.23 15.91 -13.11
C GLN A 30 -12.92 14.56 -13.32
N HIS A 31 -14.22 14.45 -13.03
CA HIS A 31 -14.99 13.20 -13.11
C HIS A 31 -16.25 13.32 -13.96
N ALA A 32 -16.48 14.46 -14.60
CA ALA A 32 -17.73 14.76 -15.30
C ALA A 32 -18.07 13.78 -16.44
N GLU A 33 -17.04 13.15 -17.01
CA GLU A 33 -17.18 12.16 -18.10
C GLU A 33 -17.38 10.72 -17.62
N VAL A 34 -17.35 10.48 -16.29
CA VAL A 34 -17.54 9.13 -15.75
C VAL A 34 -19.02 8.79 -15.69
N ASP A 35 -19.43 7.91 -16.59
CA ASP A 35 -20.82 7.46 -16.74
C ASP A 35 -21.12 6.12 -16.03
N VAL A 36 -22.38 5.70 -16.12
CA VAL A 36 -22.86 4.43 -15.54
C VAL A 36 -22.14 3.22 -16.15
N ASP A 37 -21.87 3.23 -17.44
CA ASP A 37 -21.26 2.10 -18.13
C ASP A 37 -19.79 1.95 -17.71
N THR A 38 -19.06 3.05 -17.59
CA THR A 38 -17.69 3.06 -17.04
C THR A 38 -17.66 2.52 -15.61
N ILE A 39 -18.56 2.98 -14.74
CA ILE A 39 -18.64 2.50 -13.36
C ILE A 39 -18.88 0.99 -13.32
N ASN A 40 -19.88 0.51 -14.07
CA ASN A 40 -20.24 -0.90 -14.10
C ASN A 40 -19.08 -1.77 -14.64
N ALA A 41 -18.44 -1.35 -15.72
CA ALA A 41 -17.29 -2.07 -16.28
C ALA A 41 -16.14 -2.21 -15.26
N VAL A 42 -15.80 -1.14 -14.55
CA VAL A 42 -14.75 -1.17 -13.52
C VAL A 42 -15.12 -2.12 -12.38
N ILE A 43 -16.36 -2.08 -11.88
CA ILE A 43 -16.80 -2.93 -10.76
C ILE A 43 -16.84 -4.40 -11.20
N GLU A 44 -17.32 -4.69 -12.41
CA GLU A 44 -17.40 -6.06 -12.94
C GLU A 44 -16.00 -6.68 -13.11
N GLU A 45 -15.06 -5.95 -13.72
CA GLU A 45 -13.69 -6.43 -13.87
C GLU A 45 -12.96 -6.55 -12.52
N ALA A 46 -13.18 -5.62 -11.59
CA ALA A 46 -12.68 -5.74 -10.21
C ALA A 46 -13.22 -6.98 -9.50
N GLY A 47 -14.50 -7.31 -9.71
CA GLY A 47 -15.13 -8.52 -9.20
C GLY A 47 -14.52 -9.79 -9.76
N LYS A 48 -14.23 -9.84 -11.06
CA LYS A 48 -13.52 -10.96 -11.71
C LYS A 48 -12.11 -11.11 -11.13
N PHE A 49 -11.36 -10.02 -11.03
CA PHE A 49 -10.03 -10.05 -10.43
C PHE A 49 -10.06 -10.60 -9.01
N ALA A 50 -10.99 -10.13 -8.17
CA ALA A 50 -11.13 -10.57 -6.80
C ALA A 50 -11.48 -12.08 -6.70
N SER A 51 -12.44 -12.55 -7.51
CA SER A 51 -12.94 -13.94 -7.43
C SER A 51 -12.05 -14.96 -8.14
N GLU A 52 -11.41 -14.60 -9.25
CA GLU A 52 -10.69 -15.53 -10.10
C GLU A 52 -9.18 -15.52 -9.88
N VAL A 53 -8.62 -14.37 -9.43
CA VAL A 53 -7.17 -14.21 -9.27
C VAL A 53 -6.74 -14.34 -7.81
N ILE A 54 -7.34 -13.56 -6.88
CA ILE A 54 -6.83 -13.51 -5.50
C ILE A 54 -7.58 -14.42 -4.54
N PHE A 55 -8.89 -14.65 -4.75
CA PHE A 55 -9.65 -15.55 -3.87
C PHE A 55 -9.10 -16.98 -3.83
N PRO A 56 -8.71 -17.63 -4.97
CA PRO A 56 -8.12 -18.97 -4.96
C PRO A 56 -6.85 -19.08 -4.09
N LEU A 57 -6.14 -17.97 -3.88
CA LEU A 57 -4.92 -17.90 -3.08
C LEU A 57 -5.16 -17.68 -1.60
N ASN A 58 -6.41 -17.46 -1.15
CA ASN A 58 -6.69 -17.12 0.24
C ASN A 58 -6.33 -18.26 1.20
N ILE A 59 -6.87 -19.46 0.98
CA ILE A 59 -6.62 -20.62 1.85
C ILE A 59 -5.18 -21.14 1.67
N SER A 60 -4.70 -21.27 0.44
CA SER A 60 -3.33 -21.75 0.17
C SER A 60 -2.29 -20.78 0.76
N GLY A 61 -2.49 -19.46 0.59
CA GLY A 61 -1.60 -18.46 1.13
C GLY A 61 -1.59 -18.42 2.66
N ASP A 62 -2.74 -18.59 3.30
CA ASP A 62 -2.81 -18.66 4.77
C ASP A 62 -2.14 -19.94 5.32
N THR A 63 -2.28 -21.06 4.60
CA THR A 63 -1.65 -22.35 4.98
C THR A 63 -0.13 -22.32 4.79
N GLU A 64 0.36 -21.78 3.67
CA GLU A 64 1.80 -21.66 3.37
C GLU A 64 2.46 -20.61 4.26
N GLY A 65 1.84 -19.44 4.41
CA GLY A 65 2.38 -18.29 5.13
C GLY A 65 3.63 -17.68 4.49
N CYS A 66 4.19 -16.68 5.15
CA CYS A 66 5.44 -16.03 4.75
C CYS A 66 6.64 -16.65 5.49
N THR A 67 7.80 -16.71 4.85
CA THR A 67 9.03 -17.25 5.44
C THR A 67 10.16 -16.22 5.35
N LEU A 68 10.80 -15.92 6.50
CA LEU A 68 11.95 -15.03 6.60
C LEU A 68 13.26 -15.81 6.50
N ASP A 69 14.11 -15.42 5.57
CA ASP A 69 15.53 -15.81 5.60
C ASP A 69 16.27 -14.91 6.58
N LYS A 70 16.79 -15.50 7.64
CA LYS A 70 17.49 -14.76 8.73
C LYS A 70 18.90 -14.28 8.34
N VAL A 71 19.44 -14.74 7.23
CA VAL A 71 20.76 -14.33 6.73
C VAL A 71 20.66 -13.15 5.77
N THR A 72 19.73 -13.25 4.81
CA THR A 72 19.51 -12.19 3.81
C THR A 72 18.50 -11.14 4.26
N HIS A 73 17.71 -11.43 5.29
CA HIS A 73 16.57 -10.63 5.76
C HIS A 73 15.44 -10.47 4.72
N GLU A 74 15.39 -11.32 3.73
CA GLU A 74 14.35 -11.35 2.72
C GLU A 74 13.18 -12.22 3.15
N VAL A 75 11.98 -11.84 2.72
CA VAL A 75 10.77 -12.59 2.98
C VAL A 75 10.23 -13.19 1.69
N LYS A 76 10.07 -14.51 1.70
CA LYS A 76 9.33 -15.24 0.68
C LYS A 76 7.84 -15.16 1.00
N THR A 77 7.06 -14.62 0.08
CA THR A 77 5.60 -14.62 0.12
C THR A 77 5.04 -15.95 -0.37
N PRO A 78 3.76 -16.28 -0.07
CA PRO A 78 3.13 -17.50 -0.54
C PRO A 78 3.14 -17.64 -2.06
N THR A 79 3.14 -18.88 -2.53
CA THR A 79 3.06 -19.23 -3.95
C THR A 79 1.83 -18.58 -4.60
N GLY A 80 2.01 -17.97 -5.77
CA GLY A 80 0.95 -17.30 -6.53
C GLY A 80 0.73 -15.82 -6.16
N PHE A 81 1.26 -15.34 -5.03
CA PHE A 81 1.05 -13.94 -4.60
C PHE A 81 1.73 -12.94 -5.54
N LYS A 82 2.95 -13.26 -6.00
CA LYS A 82 3.68 -12.41 -6.95
C LYS A 82 2.97 -12.34 -8.30
N GLU A 83 2.54 -13.49 -8.83
CA GLU A 83 1.83 -13.58 -10.10
C GLU A 83 0.48 -12.85 -10.05
N ALA A 84 -0.22 -12.92 -8.91
CA ALA A 84 -1.44 -12.13 -8.70
C ALA A 84 -1.13 -10.62 -8.64
N TYR A 85 0.02 -10.23 -8.05
CA TYR A 85 0.44 -8.83 -8.03
C TYR A 85 0.80 -8.33 -9.42
N ASP A 86 1.45 -9.14 -10.25
CA ASP A 86 1.75 -8.78 -11.63
C ASP A 86 0.46 -8.53 -12.43
N LYS A 87 -0.56 -9.40 -12.29
CA LYS A 87 -1.88 -9.19 -12.90
C LYS A 87 -2.59 -7.95 -12.40
N PHE A 88 -2.43 -7.61 -11.11
CA PHE A 88 -2.96 -6.36 -10.54
C PHE A 88 -2.33 -5.14 -11.19
N VAL A 89 -1.03 -5.16 -11.39
CA VAL A 89 -0.27 -4.10 -12.06
C VAL A 89 -0.64 -4.02 -13.55
N GLU A 90 -0.64 -5.16 -14.26
CA GLU A 90 -1.01 -5.24 -15.67
C GLU A 90 -2.44 -4.74 -15.94
N GLY A 91 -3.37 -5.02 -15.02
CA GLY A 91 -4.74 -4.52 -15.06
C GLY A 91 -4.90 -3.02 -14.75
N GLY A 92 -3.81 -2.34 -14.38
CA GLY A 92 -3.83 -0.91 -14.04
C GLY A 92 -4.52 -0.58 -12.72
N TRP A 93 -4.77 -1.57 -11.87
CA TRP A 93 -5.52 -1.40 -10.62
C TRP A 93 -4.81 -0.51 -9.60
N ALA A 94 -3.47 -0.51 -9.58
CA ALA A 94 -2.69 0.36 -8.73
C ALA A 94 -2.91 1.85 -9.05
N ALA A 95 -3.20 2.16 -10.32
CA ALA A 95 -3.34 3.52 -10.85
C ALA A 95 -4.79 4.04 -10.82
N LEU A 96 -5.77 3.23 -10.44
CA LEU A 96 -7.21 3.46 -10.66
C LEU A 96 -7.67 4.87 -10.25
N SER A 97 -7.38 5.29 -9.02
CA SER A 97 -7.76 6.61 -8.49
C SER A 97 -6.59 7.58 -8.32
N CYS A 98 -5.39 7.19 -8.78
CA CYS A 98 -4.23 8.05 -8.70
C CYS A 98 -4.30 9.21 -9.71
N ASP A 99 -3.63 10.32 -9.40
CA ASP A 99 -3.59 11.51 -10.23
C ASP A 99 -2.93 11.23 -11.59
N ALA A 100 -3.56 11.70 -12.67
CA ALA A 100 -3.07 11.58 -14.04
C ALA A 100 -1.69 12.24 -14.25
N ALA A 101 -1.36 13.27 -13.46
CA ALA A 101 -0.04 13.92 -13.48
C ALA A 101 1.10 12.96 -13.14
N TYR A 102 0.80 11.87 -12.41
CA TYR A 102 1.77 10.83 -12.01
C TYR A 102 1.49 9.47 -12.68
N GLY A 103 0.73 9.47 -13.78
CA GLY A 103 0.41 8.26 -14.54
C GLY A 103 -0.83 7.50 -14.04
N GLY A 104 -1.63 8.12 -13.17
CA GLY A 104 -2.89 7.57 -12.68
C GLY A 104 -4.01 7.66 -13.72
N GLN A 105 -5.09 6.91 -13.50
CA GLN A 105 -6.29 6.96 -14.34
C GLN A 105 -7.24 8.09 -13.93
N GLY A 106 -7.07 8.67 -12.74
CA GLY A 106 -7.88 9.77 -12.24
C GLY A 106 -9.36 9.43 -12.03
N LEU A 107 -9.70 8.14 -11.92
CA LEU A 107 -11.08 7.73 -11.68
C LEU A 107 -11.53 8.06 -10.25
N PRO A 108 -12.85 8.24 -10.02
CA PRO A 108 -13.37 8.58 -8.70
C PRO A 108 -12.94 7.58 -7.62
N PHE A 109 -12.53 8.10 -6.47
CA PHE A 109 -12.03 7.29 -5.34
C PHE A 109 -13.04 6.23 -4.85
N VAL A 110 -14.35 6.46 -5.02
CA VAL A 110 -15.38 5.48 -4.68
C VAL A 110 -15.21 4.17 -5.46
N LEU A 111 -14.72 4.20 -6.71
CA LEU A 111 -14.44 2.99 -7.48
C LEU A 111 -13.28 2.21 -6.88
N ASN A 112 -12.27 2.93 -6.39
CA ASN A 112 -11.16 2.33 -5.66
C ASN A 112 -11.65 1.66 -4.36
N GLN A 113 -12.61 2.26 -3.65
CA GLN A 113 -13.23 1.65 -2.46
C GLN A 113 -13.98 0.36 -2.81
N CYS A 114 -14.75 0.33 -3.91
CA CYS A 114 -15.42 -0.89 -4.37
C CYS A 114 -14.41 -2.01 -4.71
N LEU A 115 -13.32 -1.68 -5.40
CA LEU A 115 -12.23 -2.61 -5.67
C LEU A 115 -11.65 -3.19 -4.37
N TYR A 116 -11.29 -2.33 -3.41
CA TYR A 116 -10.70 -2.77 -2.15
C TYR A 116 -11.67 -3.55 -1.26
N GLU A 117 -12.96 -3.23 -1.26
CA GLU A 117 -13.98 -4.00 -0.56
C GLU A 117 -14.02 -5.45 -1.08
N MET A 118 -14.07 -5.63 -2.40
CA MET A 118 -14.07 -6.94 -3.02
C MET A 118 -12.76 -7.69 -2.79
N MET A 119 -11.62 -7.03 -2.94
CA MET A 119 -10.30 -7.65 -2.71
C MET A 119 -10.11 -8.07 -1.25
N ASN A 120 -10.48 -7.22 -0.28
CA ASN A 120 -10.39 -7.55 1.15
C ASN A 120 -11.30 -8.72 1.52
N SER A 121 -12.49 -8.78 0.94
CA SER A 121 -13.42 -9.88 1.16
C SER A 121 -12.91 -11.19 0.54
N ALA A 122 -12.20 -11.12 -0.58
CA ALA A 122 -11.65 -12.28 -1.28
C ALA A 122 -10.37 -12.80 -0.64
N ASN A 123 -9.40 -11.91 -0.32
CA ASN A 123 -8.10 -12.27 0.25
C ASN A 123 -7.47 -11.07 0.96
N GLN A 124 -7.79 -10.89 2.23
CA GLN A 124 -7.27 -9.79 3.05
C GLN A 124 -5.73 -9.81 3.14
N ALA A 125 -5.11 -10.98 3.30
CA ALA A 125 -3.66 -11.10 3.43
C ALA A 125 -2.92 -10.54 2.22
N TRP A 126 -3.42 -10.84 1.02
CA TRP A 126 -2.87 -10.33 -0.23
C TRP A 126 -3.17 -8.83 -0.43
N THR A 127 -4.40 -8.42 -0.15
CA THR A 127 -4.86 -7.03 -0.38
C THR A 127 -4.08 -6.00 0.44
N MET A 128 -3.52 -6.40 1.58
CA MET A 128 -2.70 -5.50 2.40
C MET A 128 -1.42 -5.02 1.68
N TYR A 129 -0.89 -5.73 0.69
CA TYR A 129 0.27 -5.26 -0.08
C TYR A 129 -0.07 -4.03 -0.94
N PRO A 130 -1.02 -4.09 -1.90
CA PRO A 130 -1.40 -2.90 -2.65
C PRO A 130 -2.12 -1.84 -1.80
N GLY A 131 -2.86 -2.24 -0.76
CA GLY A 131 -3.58 -1.31 0.11
C GLY A 131 -2.67 -0.35 0.85
N LEU A 132 -1.56 -0.84 1.41
CA LEU A 132 -0.57 0.03 2.06
C LEU A 132 0.21 0.86 1.05
N SER A 133 0.42 0.34 -0.16
CA SER A 133 1.06 1.09 -1.24
C SER A 133 0.21 2.30 -1.65
N HIS A 134 -1.10 2.12 -1.76
CA HIS A 134 -2.03 3.22 -2.02
C HIS A 134 -2.02 4.25 -0.87
N GLY A 135 -2.01 3.81 0.39
CA GLY A 135 -1.87 4.70 1.54
C GLY A 135 -0.56 5.51 1.54
N ALA A 136 0.55 4.90 1.11
CA ALA A 136 1.82 5.61 0.96
C ALA A 136 1.77 6.63 -0.20
N TYR A 137 1.12 6.28 -1.31
CA TYR A 137 0.85 7.20 -2.42
C TYR A 137 0.07 8.42 -1.92
N GLU A 138 -1.05 8.24 -1.24
CA GLU A 138 -1.91 9.32 -0.74
C GLU A 138 -1.15 10.26 0.21
N ALA A 139 -0.37 9.71 1.13
CA ALA A 139 0.42 10.50 2.07
C ALA A 139 1.48 11.35 1.35
N LEU A 140 2.19 10.80 0.37
CA LEU A 140 3.17 11.51 -0.43
C LEU A 140 2.51 12.53 -1.38
N HIS A 141 1.39 12.18 -1.99
CA HIS A 141 0.65 13.08 -2.86
C HIS A 141 0.16 14.33 -2.11
N ALA A 142 -0.36 14.14 -0.89
CA ALA A 142 -0.87 15.25 -0.07
C ALA A 142 0.24 16.10 0.57
N HIS A 143 1.37 15.51 0.98
CA HIS A 143 2.33 16.15 1.89
C HIS A 143 3.79 16.12 1.42
N GLY A 144 4.12 15.36 0.37
CA GLY A 144 5.48 15.30 -0.18
C GLY A 144 5.90 16.61 -0.82
N THR A 145 7.21 16.88 -0.88
CA THR A 145 7.74 17.96 -1.72
C THR A 145 7.58 17.62 -3.20
N ASP A 146 7.69 18.60 -4.09
CA ASP A 146 7.57 18.35 -5.53
C ASP A 146 8.62 17.35 -6.04
N GLU A 147 9.85 17.40 -5.48
CA GLU A 147 10.90 16.44 -5.79
C GLU A 147 10.55 15.03 -5.32
N GLN A 148 10.00 14.89 -4.11
CA GLN A 148 9.55 13.59 -3.60
C GLN A 148 8.39 13.04 -4.43
N LYS A 149 7.42 13.88 -4.78
CA LYS A 149 6.29 13.49 -5.64
C LYS A 149 6.78 13.00 -7.01
N ALA A 150 7.64 13.77 -7.66
CA ALA A 150 8.19 13.41 -8.97
C ALA A 150 8.98 12.10 -8.94
N LEU A 151 9.67 11.80 -7.83
CA LEU A 151 10.51 10.62 -7.70
C LEU A 151 9.73 9.35 -7.34
N TYR A 152 8.76 9.45 -6.43
CA TYR A 152 8.09 8.28 -5.84
C TYR A 152 6.71 8.01 -6.41
N LEU A 153 5.90 9.04 -6.72
CA LEU A 153 4.50 8.82 -7.11
C LEU A 153 4.34 8.04 -8.42
N PRO A 154 5.11 8.29 -9.50
CA PRO A 154 4.95 7.50 -10.72
C PRO A 154 5.22 6.01 -10.51
N LYS A 155 6.16 5.66 -9.62
CA LYS A 155 6.53 4.28 -9.31
C LYS A 155 5.52 3.57 -8.42
N LEU A 156 4.91 4.29 -7.47
CA LEU A 156 3.80 3.79 -6.65
C LEU A 156 2.51 3.64 -7.49
N THR A 157 2.23 4.61 -8.36
CA THR A 157 1.08 4.60 -9.27
C THR A 157 1.15 3.44 -10.25
N SER A 158 2.32 3.18 -10.85
CA SER A 158 2.51 2.05 -11.75
C SER A 158 2.51 0.68 -11.04
N GLY A 159 2.62 0.64 -9.71
CA GLY A 159 2.80 -0.60 -8.95
C GLY A 159 4.21 -1.20 -9.06
N GLU A 160 5.15 -0.54 -9.74
CA GLU A 160 6.55 -0.98 -9.79
C GLU A 160 7.19 -1.00 -8.39
N TRP A 161 6.79 -0.06 -7.54
CA TRP A 161 7.15 -0.01 -6.13
C TRP A 161 5.91 -0.12 -5.25
N THR A 162 6.11 -0.71 -4.06
CA THR A 162 5.08 -0.77 -3.01
C THR A 162 5.40 0.22 -1.90
N GLY A 163 4.45 0.40 -0.98
CA GLY A 163 4.61 1.26 0.17
C GLY A 163 4.16 0.59 1.48
N THR A 164 4.64 1.11 2.60
CA THR A 164 4.25 0.67 3.93
C THR A 164 4.14 1.84 4.89
N MET A 165 3.48 1.62 6.03
CA MET A 165 3.47 2.54 7.17
C MET A 165 4.19 1.89 8.36
N CYS A 166 5.29 2.48 8.81
CA CYS A 166 6.09 2.03 9.95
C CYS A 166 5.83 2.94 11.16
N LEU A 167 4.76 2.61 11.90
CA LEU A 167 4.24 3.42 13.01
C LEU A 167 4.59 2.81 14.36
N THR A 168 4.18 1.57 14.61
CA THR A 168 4.17 0.90 15.89
C THR A 168 5.58 0.48 16.34
N GLU A 169 5.87 0.67 17.62
CA GLU A 169 7.08 0.18 18.28
C GLU A 169 6.73 -0.85 19.36
N PRO A 170 7.70 -1.67 19.85
CA PRO A 170 7.42 -2.72 20.82
C PRO A 170 6.72 -2.25 22.10
N HIS A 171 6.87 -0.98 22.46
CA HIS A 171 6.31 -0.38 23.68
C HIS A 171 5.20 0.63 23.44
N CYS A 172 4.86 0.95 22.18
CA CYS A 172 3.80 1.90 21.86
C CYS A 172 3.21 1.67 20.46
N GLY A 173 1.90 1.82 20.36
CA GLY A 173 1.15 1.76 19.11
C GLY A 173 -0.04 2.72 19.18
N THR A 174 -0.92 2.58 20.18
CA THR A 174 -2.02 3.50 20.42
C THR A 174 -1.51 4.85 20.93
N ASP A 175 -0.64 4.83 21.96
CA ASP A 175 0.02 6.06 22.46
C ASP A 175 1.34 6.31 21.73
N LEU A 176 1.28 6.91 20.55
CA LEU A 176 2.44 7.31 19.76
C LEU A 176 3.29 8.39 20.45
N GLY A 177 2.75 9.07 21.47
CA GLY A 177 3.51 10.03 22.28
C GLY A 177 4.77 9.43 22.89
N MET A 178 4.80 8.09 23.07
CA MET A 178 5.92 7.32 23.62
C MET A 178 6.96 6.88 22.57
N LEU A 179 6.77 7.13 21.29
CA LEU A 179 7.63 6.73 20.17
C LEU A 179 9.10 7.15 20.43
N ARG A 180 10.04 6.24 20.20
CA ARG A 180 11.48 6.40 20.48
C ARG A 180 12.38 6.37 19.25
N THR A 181 11.90 5.92 18.09
CA THR A 181 12.67 5.97 16.85
C THR A 181 13.17 7.39 16.61
N LYS A 182 14.46 7.54 16.31
CA LYS A 182 15.14 8.84 16.12
C LYS A 182 15.48 9.06 14.67
N ALA A 183 15.45 10.32 14.25
CA ALA A 183 15.94 10.78 12.96
C ALA A 183 16.95 11.89 13.20
N GLU A 184 18.23 11.61 12.95
CA GLU A 184 19.34 12.54 13.12
C GLU A 184 19.65 13.17 11.76
N PRO A 185 19.61 14.51 11.60
CA PRO A 185 19.91 15.18 10.34
C PRO A 185 21.38 15.00 9.97
N LEU A 186 21.65 14.78 8.68
CA LEU A 186 23.00 14.69 8.11
C LEU A 186 23.31 15.95 7.29
N ALA A 187 24.61 16.17 6.99
CA ALA A 187 25.09 17.34 6.30
C ALA A 187 24.61 17.48 4.85
N ASP A 188 24.18 16.37 4.24
CA ASP A 188 23.66 16.30 2.87
C ASP A 188 22.15 16.53 2.77
N GLY A 189 21.48 16.86 3.90
CA GLY A 189 20.04 17.07 3.96
C GLY A 189 19.23 15.78 4.16
N THR A 190 19.86 14.62 4.22
CA THR A 190 19.21 13.35 4.56
C THR A 190 19.19 13.11 6.08
N TYR A 191 18.64 11.97 6.51
CA TYR A 191 18.51 11.64 7.92
C TYR A 191 19.01 10.22 8.19
N LYS A 192 19.73 10.06 9.30
CA LYS A 192 20.01 8.75 9.88
C LYS A 192 18.89 8.35 10.82
N ILE A 193 18.13 7.31 10.47
CA ILE A 193 17.03 6.80 11.28
C ILE A 193 17.49 5.60 12.09
N THR A 194 17.20 5.59 13.39
CA THR A 194 17.53 4.49 14.31
C THR A 194 16.34 4.14 15.16
N GLY A 195 15.90 2.89 15.10
CA GLY A 195 14.77 2.39 15.88
C GLY A 195 14.32 1.02 15.41
N ASN A 196 13.30 0.49 16.09
CA ASN A 196 12.68 -0.78 15.75
C ASN A 196 11.17 -0.61 15.67
N LYS A 197 10.59 -1.03 14.56
CA LYS A 197 9.15 -1.01 14.29
C LYS A 197 8.61 -2.42 14.27
N ILE A 198 7.37 -2.61 14.73
CA ILE A 198 6.70 -3.92 14.74
C ILE A 198 5.34 -3.83 14.07
N PHE A 199 4.81 -4.98 13.68
CA PHE A 199 3.51 -5.13 13.02
C PHE A 199 3.41 -4.36 11.70
N ILE A 200 4.54 -4.33 10.96
CA ILE A 200 4.57 -3.65 9.66
C ILE A 200 4.01 -4.58 8.59
N SER A 201 2.77 -4.33 8.21
CA SER A 201 2.10 -5.07 7.14
C SER A 201 2.83 -4.85 5.83
N ALA A 202 3.02 -5.93 5.05
CA ALA A 202 3.79 -5.91 3.79
C ALA A 202 5.22 -5.34 3.97
N GLY A 203 5.82 -5.49 5.15
CA GLY A 203 7.06 -4.80 5.52
C GLY A 203 8.30 -5.30 4.81
N GLU A 204 8.29 -6.53 4.27
CA GLU A 204 9.36 -7.08 3.43
C GLU A 204 8.80 -8.11 2.46
N HIS A 205 9.16 -8.02 1.19
CA HIS A 205 8.77 -8.96 0.14
C HIS A 205 9.57 -8.71 -1.15
N ALA A 206 9.44 -9.63 -2.12
CA ALA A 206 10.04 -9.56 -3.45
C ALA A 206 9.01 -9.41 -4.59
N MET A 207 7.77 -8.97 -4.29
CA MET A 207 6.73 -8.83 -5.32
C MET A 207 6.91 -7.58 -6.19
N ALA A 208 7.58 -6.54 -5.66
CA ALA A 208 7.87 -5.29 -6.35
C ALA A 208 9.38 -4.99 -6.32
N ALA A 209 9.84 -4.09 -7.20
CA ALA A 209 11.25 -3.74 -7.32
C ALA A 209 11.79 -2.98 -6.10
N ASN A 210 10.93 -2.24 -5.39
CA ASN A 210 11.30 -1.50 -4.19
C ASN A 210 10.10 -1.42 -3.23
N ILE A 211 10.40 -1.14 -1.96
CA ILE A 211 9.38 -0.83 -0.95
C ILE A 211 9.69 0.56 -0.38
N VAL A 212 8.72 1.46 -0.41
CA VAL A 212 8.82 2.81 0.16
C VAL A 212 8.20 2.80 1.54
N HIS A 213 9.01 2.74 2.59
CA HIS A 213 8.54 2.78 3.96
C HIS A 213 8.29 4.23 4.40
N LEU A 214 7.10 4.52 4.89
CA LEU A 214 6.79 5.76 5.60
C LEU A 214 7.02 5.53 7.09
N VAL A 215 8.07 6.12 7.64
CA VAL A 215 8.55 5.83 9.00
C VAL A 215 8.32 7.00 9.92
N LEU A 216 7.59 6.79 11.02
CA LEU A 216 7.47 7.79 12.09
C LEU A 216 8.71 7.78 12.98
N ALA A 217 9.32 8.97 13.14
CA ALA A 217 10.49 9.18 13.98
C ALA A 217 10.51 10.58 14.59
N ARG A 218 11.42 10.82 15.55
CA ARG A 218 11.61 12.12 16.22
C ARG A 218 12.94 12.73 15.84
N LEU A 219 12.92 14.02 15.56
CA LEU A 219 14.12 14.84 15.51
C LEU A 219 14.70 15.06 16.93
N PRO A 220 16.01 15.35 17.06
CA PRO A 220 16.66 15.51 18.38
C PRO A 220 15.99 16.55 19.30
N ASP A 221 15.58 17.67 18.71
CA ASP A 221 14.99 18.80 19.45
C ASP A 221 13.45 18.82 19.37
N ALA A 222 12.83 17.73 18.95
CA ALA A 222 11.38 17.66 18.81
C ALA A 222 10.68 17.70 20.17
N PRO A 223 9.53 18.40 20.29
CA PRO A 223 8.76 18.44 21.51
C PRO A 223 8.29 17.03 21.93
N LYS A 224 8.06 16.84 23.22
CA LYS A 224 7.50 15.58 23.74
C LYS A 224 6.07 15.34 23.24
N GLY A 225 5.65 14.08 23.22
CA GLY A 225 4.30 13.71 22.81
C GLY A 225 4.14 13.62 21.29
N SER A 226 2.91 13.50 20.81
CA SER A 226 2.60 13.32 19.38
C SER A 226 3.01 14.47 18.48
N LYS A 227 3.05 15.72 19.02
CA LYS A 227 3.45 16.93 18.28
C LYS A 227 4.93 16.93 17.84
N GLY A 228 5.76 16.07 18.40
CA GLY A 228 7.18 15.96 18.02
C GLY A 228 7.47 14.81 17.05
N ILE A 229 6.45 14.21 16.46
CA ILE A 229 6.60 13.10 15.50
C ILE A 229 6.65 13.69 14.08
N SER A 230 7.59 13.21 13.30
CA SER A 230 7.70 13.49 11.86
C SER A 230 7.64 12.21 11.05
N LEU A 231 7.24 12.32 9.78
CA LEU A 231 7.17 11.21 8.84
C LEU A 231 8.35 11.28 7.88
N PHE A 232 9.03 10.16 7.68
CA PHE A 232 10.21 10.04 6.83
C PHE A 232 9.99 9.01 5.74
N VAL A 233 10.48 9.31 4.53
CA VAL A 233 10.49 8.39 3.39
C VAL A 233 11.78 7.58 3.45
N VAL A 234 11.64 6.26 3.61
CA VAL A 234 12.78 5.33 3.76
C VAL A 234 12.62 4.19 2.76
N PRO A 235 13.21 4.27 1.57
CA PRO A 235 13.11 3.19 0.60
C PRO A 235 13.97 1.98 1.01
N LYS A 236 13.53 0.76 0.65
CA LYS A 236 14.29 -0.49 0.83
C LYS A 236 15.62 -0.46 0.05
N PHE A 237 15.57 0.00 -1.19
CA PHE A 237 16.76 0.34 -1.99
C PHE A 237 16.79 1.85 -2.18
N ASN A 238 17.96 2.44 -1.96
CA ASN A 238 18.16 3.88 -2.16
C ASN A 238 17.76 4.27 -3.59
N VAL A 239 17.19 5.45 -3.75
CA VAL A 239 16.73 5.95 -5.04
C VAL A 239 17.64 7.08 -5.47
N LYS A 240 18.22 6.98 -6.67
CA LYS A 240 19.06 8.01 -7.26
C LYS A 240 18.20 9.14 -7.83
N ALA A 241 18.83 10.28 -8.11
CA ALA A 241 18.11 11.44 -8.66
C ALA A 241 17.41 11.19 -10.00
N ASP A 242 17.88 10.20 -10.78
CA ASP A 242 17.27 9.77 -12.04
C ASP A 242 16.15 8.73 -11.87
N GLY A 243 15.79 8.40 -10.62
CA GLY A 243 14.78 7.41 -10.28
C GLY A 243 15.25 5.95 -10.35
N SER A 244 16.50 5.68 -10.70
CA SER A 244 17.05 4.33 -10.69
C SER A 244 17.37 3.87 -9.27
N LEU A 245 17.36 2.54 -9.06
CA LEU A 245 17.71 1.95 -7.77
C LEU A 245 19.21 1.99 -7.53
N GLY A 246 19.60 2.32 -6.32
CA GLY A 246 20.95 2.24 -5.79
C GLY A 246 21.14 1.03 -4.87
N ASP A 247 22.08 1.14 -3.95
CA ASP A 247 22.36 0.11 -2.97
C ASP A 247 21.20 -0.11 -1.99
N ARG A 248 21.14 -1.31 -1.40
CA ARG A 248 20.19 -1.60 -0.33
C ARG A 248 20.39 -0.63 0.83
N ASN A 249 19.32 -0.02 1.27
CA ASN A 249 19.32 0.82 2.46
C ASN A 249 19.45 -0.03 3.74
N HIS A 250 19.90 0.56 4.84
CA HIS A 250 20.09 -0.09 6.14
C HIS A 250 18.76 -0.30 6.89
N ILE A 251 17.76 -0.83 6.19
CA ILE A 251 16.47 -1.27 6.75
C ILE A 251 16.30 -2.76 6.51
N TYR A 252 16.02 -3.53 7.57
CA TYR A 252 16.01 -4.99 7.51
C TYR A 252 14.82 -5.55 8.27
N CYS A 253 14.21 -6.60 7.72
CA CYS A 253 13.24 -7.41 8.43
C CYS A 253 13.97 -8.32 9.43
N SER A 254 13.77 -8.10 10.72
CA SER A 254 14.39 -8.91 11.79
C SER A 254 13.51 -10.07 12.27
N GLY A 255 12.22 -10.04 11.91
CA GLY A 255 11.24 -11.05 12.31
C GLY A 255 9.92 -10.88 11.63
N LEU A 256 9.10 -11.94 11.64
CA LEU A 256 7.70 -11.92 11.25
C LEU A 256 6.83 -12.18 12.48
N ALA A 257 5.75 -11.41 12.62
CA ALA A 257 4.80 -11.59 13.69
C ALA A 257 4.04 -12.91 13.56
N HIS A 258 3.91 -13.66 14.64
CA HIS A 258 2.98 -14.77 14.72
C HIS A 258 1.56 -14.24 14.89
N LYS A 259 0.63 -14.63 14.02
CA LYS A 259 -0.74 -14.09 13.96
C LYS A 259 -1.78 -15.20 14.02
N MET A 260 -3.03 -14.87 14.38
CA MET A 260 -4.17 -15.78 14.32
C MET A 260 -4.63 -16.12 12.91
N GLY A 261 -4.36 -15.27 11.94
CA GLY A 261 -4.77 -15.38 10.53
C GLY A 261 -3.95 -14.45 9.66
N ILE A 262 -4.34 -14.29 8.41
CA ILE A 262 -3.61 -13.51 7.40
C ILE A 262 -2.11 -13.86 7.33
N HIS A 263 -1.80 -15.15 7.45
CA HIS A 263 -0.42 -15.64 7.45
C HIS A 263 0.31 -15.37 6.14
N GLY A 264 -0.43 -15.18 5.04
CA GLY A 264 0.11 -14.77 3.74
C GLY A 264 0.60 -13.32 3.69
N ASN A 265 0.34 -12.48 4.72
CA ASN A 265 0.91 -11.15 4.80
C ASN A 265 2.20 -11.14 5.62
N ALA A 266 3.26 -10.53 5.07
CA ALA A 266 4.54 -10.34 5.74
C ALA A 266 4.42 -9.22 6.78
N THR A 267 3.85 -9.54 7.94
CA THR A 267 3.76 -8.61 9.07
C THR A 267 5.12 -8.56 9.76
N ALA A 268 5.97 -7.63 9.30
CA ALA A 268 7.39 -7.55 9.62
C ALA A 268 7.69 -6.78 10.93
N GLN A 269 8.87 -7.07 11.42
CA GLN A 269 9.52 -6.35 12.50
C GLN A 269 10.84 -5.80 11.98
#